data_b917e552ecc5c1f11e776572524ce729
#
_entry.id   b917e552ecc5c1f11e776572524ce729
#
_cell.length_a   1.000
_cell.length_b   1.000
_cell.length_c   1.000
_cell.angle_alpha   90.00
_cell.angle_beta   90.00
_cell.angle_gamma   90.00
#
_symmetry.space_group_name_H-M   'P 1'
#
loop_
_entity.id
_entity.type
_entity.pdbx_description
1 polymer ?
#
loop_
_entity_poly.entity_id
_entity_poly.type
_entity_poly.pdbx_seq_one_letter_code
_entity_poly.pdbx_strand_id
1 'polypeptide(L)'
;MKRICLVLLGLAAMLCCGCSYKSYFEMTKGKFDAMEVEHFNGAGKYVAPQTLMKGFSFSAAYTNDRDIPMDVSNEEEVLTDSVTLPNSKIDFAYRHKPLLFSGEANFMYKGDIALSGVSIGFTSMPVFFVRATTGVNMRNGEGGLFAYYALGGAEGEYSGYWYHESYSDMGYYNPARRELYETNRDSKDFSSAGMGGYLSVYAGAAALSSSISLNSPWRGRSEGLDLTFDFPYLIKAYVGTSIWMGDHIKVSAGVTDYLNADKLSLSFGGSIGYWL
;
A
#
# COMPACT_ATOMS: atom_id res chain seq x y z
N MET A 1 51.51 19.76 -24.69
CA MET A 1 51.02 18.62 -23.87
C MET A 1 51.00 18.89 -22.37
N LYS A 2 52.06 19.40 -21.72
CA LYS A 2 52.10 19.66 -20.27
C LYS A 2 50.98 20.62 -19.75
N ARG A 3 50.57 21.63 -20.52
CA ARG A 3 49.51 22.59 -20.11
C ARG A 3 48.11 22.00 -20.15
N ILE A 4 47.85 21.05 -21.05
CA ILE A 4 46.56 20.37 -21.16
C ILE A 4 46.36 19.38 -19.99
N CYS A 5 47.44 18.69 -19.58
CA CYS A 5 47.39 17.81 -18.40
C CYS A 5 47.11 18.58 -17.10
N LEU A 6 47.64 19.80 -16.94
CA LEU A 6 47.38 20.62 -15.76
C LEU A 6 45.92 21.10 -15.70
N VAL A 7 45.32 21.47 -16.83
CA VAL A 7 43.91 21.88 -16.91
C VAL A 7 42.99 20.65 -16.63
N LEU A 8 43.31 19.48 -17.17
CA LEU A 8 42.55 18.26 -16.91
C LEU A 8 42.66 17.78 -15.45
N LEU A 9 43.86 17.93 -14.83
CA LEU A 9 44.05 17.65 -13.42
C LEU A 9 43.29 18.64 -12.53
N GLY A 10 43.26 19.92 -12.90
CA GLY A 10 42.45 20.94 -12.20
C GLY A 10 40.96 20.69 -12.31
N LEU A 11 40.46 20.28 -13.49
CA LEU A 11 39.04 19.88 -13.68
C LEU A 11 38.71 18.60 -12.93
N ALA A 12 39.59 17.61 -12.92
CA ALA A 12 39.40 16.39 -12.15
C ALA A 12 39.41 16.64 -10.63
N ALA A 13 40.28 17.54 -10.15
CA ALA A 13 40.26 17.97 -8.74
C ALA A 13 39.00 18.73 -8.37
N MET A 14 38.49 19.60 -9.25
CA MET A 14 37.20 20.28 -9.04
C MET A 14 35.99 19.30 -9.06
N LEU A 15 36.06 18.22 -9.84
CA LEU A 15 35.04 17.19 -9.87
C LEU A 15 35.12 16.23 -8.66
N CYS A 16 36.32 16.10 -8.04
CA CYS A 16 36.51 15.32 -6.82
C CYS A 16 36.20 16.09 -5.53
N CYS A 17 36.22 17.44 -5.57
CA CYS A 17 35.75 18.28 -4.45
C CYS A 17 34.23 18.43 -4.48
N GLY A 18 33.49 17.35 -4.72
CA GLY A 18 32.06 17.29 -4.50
C GLY A 18 31.80 17.45 -3.02
N CYS A 19 31.31 18.61 -2.59
CA CYS A 19 30.73 18.76 -1.26
C CYS A 19 29.65 17.67 -1.12
N SER A 20 29.89 16.66 -0.28
CA SER A 20 28.85 15.69 0.03
C SER A 20 27.83 16.40 0.91
N TYR A 21 26.81 16.98 0.28
CA TYR A 21 25.64 17.46 0.98
C TYR A 21 24.86 16.23 1.45
N LYS A 22 24.77 16.03 2.75
CA LYS A 22 23.79 15.14 3.31
C LYS A 22 22.61 16.00 3.78
N SER A 23 21.44 15.71 3.26
CA SER A 23 20.20 16.34 3.73
C SER A 23 19.26 15.24 4.23
N TYR A 24 18.67 15.49 5.37
CA TYR A 24 17.75 14.58 6.05
C TYR A 24 16.43 15.31 6.25
N PHE A 25 15.34 14.58 6.11
CA PHE A 25 14.02 15.10 6.36
C PHE A 25 13.38 14.37 7.54
N GLU A 26 13.07 15.11 8.60
CA GLU A 26 12.30 14.61 9.74
C GLU A 26 10.83 14.97 9.54
N MET A 27 10.00 13.97 9.25
CA MET A 27 8.56 14.16 9.18
C MET A 27 7.99 14.27 10.58
N THR A 28 7.19 15.32 10.82
CA THR A 28 6.45 15.51 12.08
C THR A 28 4.97 15.25 11.92
N LYS A 29 4.46 15.40 10.71
CA LYS A 29 3.08 15.14 10.36
C LYS A 29 2.98 14.58 8.96
N GLY A 30 2.14 13.56 8.78
CA GLY A 30 1.86 12.97 7.48
C GLY A 30 0.42 12.50 7.36
N LYS A 31 -0.21 12.81 6.23
CA LYS A 31 -1.55 12.34 5.91
C LYS A 31 -1.58 11.94 4.45
N PHE A 32 -1.75 10.66 4.19
CA PHE A 32 -1.67 10.08 2.85
C PHE A 32 -2.95 9.32 2.50
N ASP A 33 -3.35 9.36 1.24
CA ASP A 33 -4.47 8.54 0.78
C ASP A 33 -4.14 7.06 0.96
N ALA A 34 -5.02 6.31 1.61
CA ALA A 34 -4.89 4.86 1.70
C ALA A 34 -5.15 4.25 0.32
N MET A 35 -4.13 3.57 -0.25
CA MET A 35 -4.34 2.76 -1.45
C MET A 35 -4.96 1.43 -1.07
N GLU A 36 -6.23 1.33 -1.30
CA GLU A 36 -6.95 0.13 -0.98
C GLU A 36 -7.15 -0.73 -2.22
N VAL A 37 -6.67 -1.96 -2.12
CA VAL A 37 -7.15 -3.06 -2.94
C VAL A 37 -8.22 -3.77 -2.13
N GLU A 38 -9.37 -4.00 -2.75
CA GLU A 38 -10.48 -4.65 -2.09
C GLU A 38 -10.11 -6.05 -1.60
N HIS A 39 -10.77 -6.47 -0.54
CA HIS A 39 -10.55 -7.81 0.03
C HIS A 39 -10.92 -8.91 -0.96
N PHE A 40 -10.24 -10.03 -0.86
CA PHE A 40 -10.54 -11.22 -1.62
C PHE A 40 -11.44 -12.15 -0.79
N ASN A 41 -12.56 -12.59 -1.37
CA ASN A 41 -13.53 -13.45 -0.71
C ASN A 41 -13.82 -14.77 -1.44
N GLY A 42 -12.91 -15.19 -2.31
CA GLY A 42 -12.99 -16.45 -3.03
C GLY A 42 -14.16 -16.54 -4.03
N ALA A 43 -14.42 -17.75 -4.52
CA ALA A 43 -15.57 -18.00 -5.41
C ALA A 43 -16.90 -17.96 -4.66
N GLY A 44 -16.92 -18.40 -3.40
CA GLY A 44 -18.13 -18.37 -2.56
C GLY A 44 -19.19 -19.42 -2.91
N LYS A 45 -18.86 -20.42 -3.74
CA LYS A 45 -19.67 -21.63 -3.96
C LYS A 45 -18.78 -22.82 -4.30
N TYR A 46 -19.33 -24.01 -4.05
CA TYR A 46 -18.71 -25.23 -4.57
C TYR A 46 -18.72 -25.21 -6.11
N VAL A 47 -17.59 -25.47 -6.70
CA VAL A 47 -17.43 -25.66 -8.15
C VAL A 47 -16.76 -26.99 -8.38
N ALA A 48 -17.24 -27.73 -9.37
CA ALA A 48 -16.68 -29.03 -9.71
C ALA A 48 -15.16 -28.92 -9.99
N PRO A 49 -14.40 -29.95 -9.64
CA PRO A 49 -12.98 -30.01 -9.98
C PRO A 49 -12.72 -29.84 -11.48
N GLN A 50 -11.51 -29.38 -11.82
CA GLN A 50 -11.04 -29.14 -13.18
C GLN A 50 -11.84 -28.06 -13.94
N THR A 51 -12.42 -27.11 -13.21
CA THR A 51 -13.19 -26.00 -13.80
C THR A 51 -12.38 -24.70 -13.80
N LEU A 52 -12.38 -24.05 -14.95
CA LEU A 52 -11.87 -22.67 -15.08
C LEU A 52 -13.06 -21.71 -14.97
N MET A 53 -13.10 -20.95 -13.89
CA MET A 53 -14.06 -19.86 -13.69
C MET A 53 -13.48 -18.56 -14.24
N LYS A 54 -14.28 -17.81 -14.96
CA LYS A 54 -13.95 -16.48 -15.45
C LYS A 54 -15.06 -15.53 -15.02
N GLY A 55 -14.72 -14.35 -14.56
CA GLY A 55 -15.77 -13.43 -14.11
C GLY A 55 -15.30 -11.99 -14.03
N PHE A 56 -16.28 -11.12 -13.93
CA PHE A 56 -16.10 -9.71 -13.64
C PHE A 56 -16.89 -9.36 -12.41
N SER A 57 -16.30 -8.56 -11.53
CA SER A 57 -16.98 -8.06 -10.35
C SER A 57 -16.83 -6.55 -10.24
N PHE A 58 -17.88 -5.91 -9.74
CA PHE A 58 -17.87 -4.51 -9.34
C PHE A 58 -18.21 -4.44 -7.87
N SER A 59 -17.50 -3.58 -7.16
CA SER A 59 -17.73 -3.39 -5.74
C SER A 59 -17.79 -1.92 -5.39
N ALA A 60 -18.45 -1.65 -4.27
CA ALA A 60 -18.48 -0.36 -3.63
C ALA A 60 -18.26 -0.55 -2.13
N ALA A 61 -17.43 0.28 -1.54
CA ALA A 61 -17.21 0.31 -0.11
C ALA A 61 -17.44 1.73 0.43
N TYR A 62 -18.09 1.83 1.57
CA TYR A 62 -18.31 3.06 2.30
C TYR A 62 -17.58 3.01 3.63
N THR A 63 -16.77 4.03 3.90
CA THR A 63 -16.04 4.18 5.15
C THR A 63 -16.51 5.44 5.87
N ASN A 64 -16.91 5.29 7.11
CA ASN A 64 -17.40 6.42 7.92
C ASN A 64 -16.25 7.31 8.40
N ASP A 65 -15.15 6.70 8.78
CA ASP A 65 -13.96 7.43 9.23
C ASP A 65 -13.09 7.82 8.05
N ARG A 66 -12.82 9.11 7.92
CA ARG A 66 -11.97 9.62 6.86
C ARG A 66 -10.48 9.39 7.11
N ASP A 67 -10.08 9.33 8.35
CA ASP A 67 -8.69 9.24 8.77
C ASP A 67 -8.48 8.05 9.69
N ILE A 68 -7.50 7.21 9.34
CA ILE A 68 -7.00 6.13 10.18
C ILE A 68 -5.70 6.61 10.80
N PRO A 69 -5.72 7.06 12.06
CA PRO A 69 -4.49 7.43 12.77
C PRO A 69 -3.64 6.18 13.01
N MET A 70 -2.34 6.33 12.84
CA MET A 70 -1.36 5.27 13.00
C MET A 70 -0.30 5.70 13.99
N ASP A 71 0.10 4.80 14.87
CA ASP A 71 1.22 5.04 15.78
C ASP A 71 2.54 4.84 15.04
N VAL A 72 3.21 5.95 14.72
CA VAL A 72 4.47 5.98 13.99
C VAL A 72 5.47 6.82 14.76
N SER A 73 6.71 6.39 14.77
CA SER A 73 7.81 7.17 15.34
C SER A 73 8.99 7.19 14.37
N ASN A 74 9.70 8.30 14.32
CA ASN A 74 11.02 8.31 13.71
C ASN A 74 11.97 7.52 14.60
N GLU A 75 12.84 6.72 13.98
CA GLU A 75 13.96 6.12 14.70
C GLU A 75 14.97 7.21 15.10
N GLU A 76 15.67 6.98 16.21
CA GLU A 76 16.79 7.83 16.58
C GLU A 76 17.89 7.70 15.54
N GLU A 77 18.22 8.77 14.86
CA GLU A 77 19.25 8.79 13.83
C GLU A 77 20.40 9.73 14.24
N VAL A 78 21.60 9.18 14.25
CA VAL A 78 22.82 9.96 14.52
C VAL A 78 23.30 10.54 13.19
N LEU A 79 23.02 11.82 12.98
CA LEU A 79 23.47 12.54 11.77
C LEU A 79 24.96 12.84 11.80
N THR A 80 25.46 13.25 12.99
CA THR A 80 26.88 13.51 13.27
C THR A 80 27.17 13.27 14.73
N ASP A 81 28.45 13.28 15.14
CA ASP A 81 28.87 13.17 16.54
C ASP A 81 28.23 14.22 17.47
N SER A 82 27.65 15.28 16.91
CA SER A 82 27.07 16.40 17.65
C SER A 82 25.56 16.59 17.41
N VAL A 83 24.97 15.91 16.45
CA VAL A 83 23.55 16.02 16.11
C VAL A 83 22.91 14.64 16.06
N THR A 84 22.06 14.38 17.03
CA THR A 84 21.20 13.21 17.09
C THR A 84 19.76 13.66 16.91
N LEU A 85 19.05 13.10 15.93
CA LEU A 85 17.60 13.28 15.82
C LEU A 85 16.94 12.41 16.89
N PRO A 86 16.17 13.00 17.83
CA PRO A 86 15.51 12.21 18.84
C PRO A 86 14.41 11.34 18.23
N ASN A 87 14.17 10.18 18.85
CA ASN A 87 12.99 9.40 18.56
C ASN A 87 11.75 10.28 18.84
N SER A 88 11.03 10.63 17.80
CA SER A 88 9.88 11.52 17.87
C SER A 88 8.62 10.85 17.32
N LYS A 89 7.50 11.04 18.02
CA LYS A 89 6.21 10.56 17.54
C LYS A 89 5.76 11.41 16.36
N ILE A 90 5.34 10.74 15.27
CA ILE A 90 4.81 11.39 14.07
C ILE A 90 3.28 11.39 14.16
N ASP A 91 2.65 12.53 13.92
CA ASP A 91 1.20 12.63 13.70
C ASP A 91 0.88 12.11 12.29
N PHE A 92 0.69 10.79 12.18
CA PHE A 92 0.48 10.11 10.92
C PHE A 92 -0.93 9.54 10.81
N ALA A 93 -1.54 9.71 9.64
CA ALA A 93 -2.83 9.09 9.33
C ALA A 93 -2.92 8.69 7.86
N TYR A 94 -3.60 7.57 7.61
CA TYR A 94 -4.10 7.27 6.27
C TYR A 94 -5.49 7.92 6.09
N ARG A 95 -5.69 8.53 4.92
CA ARG A 95 -6.96 9.13 4.55
C ARG A 95 -7.74 8.18 3.65
N HIS A 96 -8.97 7.85 4.06
CA HIS A 96 -9.90 7.11 3.22
C HIS A 96 -10.76 8.03 2.37
N LYS A 97 -11.06 7.60 1.16
CA LYS A 97 -12.19 8.15 0.43
C LYS A 97 -13.48 7.56 1.01
N PRO A 98 -14.48 8.39 1.35
CA PRO A 98 -15.70 7.90 1.98
C PRO A 98 -16.45 6.88 1.12
N LEU A 99 -16.25 6.92 -0.20
CA LEU A 99 -16.82 5.96 -1.13
C LEU A 99 -15.74 5.51 -2.11
N LEU A 100 -15.47 4.21 -2.11
CA LEU A 100 -14.52 3.56 -3.00
C LEU A 100 -15.28 2.63 -3.95
N PHE A 101 -15.03 2.74 -5.24
CA PHE A 101 -15.50 1.80 -6.24
C PHE A 101 -14.32 0.99 -6.79
N SER A 102 -14.55 -0.27 -7.11
CA SER A 102 -13.57 -1.09 -7.81
C SER A 102 -14.21 -2.00 -8.85
N GLY A 103 -13.42 -2.36 -9.83
CA GLY A 103 -13.77 -3.35 -10.85
C GLY A 103 -12.64 -4.35 -11.00
N GLU A 104 -12.98 -5.64 -11.15
CA GLU A 104 -12.00 -6.71 -11.18
C GLU A 104 -12.40 -7.79 -12.18
N ALA A 105 -11.47 -8.21 -13.03
CA ALA A 105 -11.57 -9.40 -13.86
C ALA A 105 -10.85 -10.55 -13.17
N ASN A 106 -11.53 -11.67 -13.01
CA ASN A 106 -11.09 -12.82 -12.25
C ASN A 106 -10.95 -14.05 -13.15
N PHE A 107 -9.84 -14.78 -12.99
CA PHE A 107 -9.57 -16.06 -13.63
C PHE A 107 -9.15 -17.03 -12.54
N MET A 108 -9.96 -18.04 -12.26
CA MET A 108 -9.70 -19.00 -11.18
C MET A 108 -9.84 -20.42 -11.71
N TYR A 109 -8.79 -21.20 -11.57
CA TYR A 109 -8.81 -22.63 -11.84
C TYR A 109 -9.00 -23.40 -10.54
N LYS A 110 -10.01 -24.26 -10.50
CA LYS A 110 -10.27 -25.20 -9.41
C LYS A 110 -9.91 -26.61 -9.85
N GLY A 111 -8.80 -27.12 -9.32
CA GLY A 111 -8.42 -28.51 -9.43
C GLY A 111 -9.18 -29.40 -8.44
N ASP A 112 -8.77 -30.66 -8.30
CA ASP A 112 -9.42 -31.62 -7.40
C ASP A 112 -9.36 -31.18 -5.93
N ILE A 113 -8.21 -30.70 -5.50
CA ILE A 113 -7.96 -30.20 -4.13
C ILE A 113 -7.43 -28.77 -4.19
N ALA A 114 -6.50 -28.48 -5.12
CA ALA A 114 -5.87 -27.17 -5.22
C ALA A 114 -6.72 -26.18 -6.02
N LEU A 115 -6.63 -24.93 -5.65
CA LEU A 115 -7.12 -23.82 -6.46
C LEU A 115 -5.98 -22.83 -6.74
N SER A 116 -6.06 -22.17 -7.90
CA SER A 116 -5.15 -21.08 -8.26
C SER A 116 -5.90 -20.06 -9.09
N GLY A 117 -5.51 -18.81 -8.98
CA GLY A 117 -6.19 -17.75 -9.72
C GLY A 117 -5.32 -16.51 -9.92
N VAL A 118 -5.74 -15.71 -10.89
CA VAL A 118 -5.19 -14.37 -11.14
C VAL A 118 -6.35 -13.41 -11.33
N SER A 119 -6.24 -12.24 -10.76
CA SER A 119 -7.18 -11.15 -10.95
C SER A 119 -6.45 -9.89 -11.37
N ILE A 120 -7.11 -9.09 -12.19
CA ILE A 120 -6.65 -7.76 -12.61
C ILE A 120 -7.78 -6.79 -12.34
N GLY A 121 -7.49 -5.70 -11.67
CA GLY A 121 -8.54 -4.75 -11.31
C GLY A 121 -8.07 -3.31 -11.23
N PHE A 122 -9.04 -2.45 -10.99
CA PHE A 122 -8.83 -1.02 -10.77
C PHE A 122 -9.77 -0.51 -9.68
N THR A 123 -9.42 0.61 -9.08
CA THR A 123 -10.26 1.31 -8.09
C THR A 123 -10.60 2.72 -8.58
N SER A 124 -11.59 3.36 -7.97
CA SER A 124 -11.97 4.76 -8.24
C SER A 124 -10.88 5.78 -7.83
N MET A 125 -9.95 5.39 -6.97
CA MET A 125 -8.62 5.97 -6.97
C MET A 125 -7.93 5.38 -8.21
N PRO A 126 -7.16 6.13 -9.00
CA PRO A 126 -6.53 5.59 -10.20
C PRO A 126 -5.45 4.56 -9.85
N VAL A 127 -5.86 3.47 -9.22
CA VAL A 127 -5.02 2.36 -8.78
C VAL A 127 -5.37 1.14 -9.59
N PHE A 128 -4.38 0.59 -10.28
CA PHE A 128 -4.45 -0.69 -10.96
C PHE A 128 -3.74 -1.75 -10.13
N PHE A 129 -4.31 -2.94 -10.06
CA PHE A 129 -3.70 -4.04 -9.32
C PHE A 129 -3.76 -5.36 -10.07
N VAL A 130 -2.81 -6.22 -9.75
CA VAL A 130 -2.78 -7.62 -10.12
C VAL A 130 -2.72 -8.45 -8.86
N ARG A 131 -3.58 -9.45 -8.74
CA ARG A 131 -3.62 -10.37 -7.59
C ARG A 131 -3.41 -11.79 -8.05
N ALA A 132 -2.55 -12.53 -7.37
CA ALA A 132 -2.40 -13.97 -7.50
C ALA A 132 -3.00 -14.65 -6.27
N THR A 133 -3.64 -15.78 -6.48
CA THR A 133 -4.32 -16.55 -5.41
C THR A 133 -3.95 -18.03 -5.53
N THR A 134 -3.73 -18.69 -4.41
CA THR A 134 -3.54 -20.14 -4.33
C THR A 134 -4.20 -20.67 -3.06
N GLY A 135 -4.66 -21.92 -3.10
CA GLY A 135 -5.32 -22.50 -1.91
C GLY A 135 -5.87 -23.90 -2.14
N VAL A 136 -6.82 -24.25 -1.30
CA VAL A 136 -7.52 -25.55 -1.33
C VAL A 136 -8.99 -25.33 -1.63
N ASN A 137 -9.52 -26.24 -2.46
CA ASN A 137 -10.93 -26.33 -2.82
C ASN A 137 -11.53 -27.55 -2.12
N MET A 138 -12.53 -27.33 -1.30
CA MET A 138 -13.23 -28.37 -0.56
C MET A 138 -14.73 -28.32 -0.90
N ARG A 139 -15.45 -29.43 -0.67
CA ARG A 139 -16.88 -29.49 -0.95
C ARG A 139 -17.70 -28.42 -0.20
N ASN A 140 -17.32 -28.13 1.04
CA ASN A 140 -18.07 -27.25 1.93
C ASN A 140 -17.35 -25.89 2.15
N GLY A 141 -16.32 -25.61 1.37
CA GLY A 141 -15.58 -24.36 1.52
C GLY A 141 -14.31 -24.29 0.69
N GLU A 142 -13.66 -23.19 0.78
CA GLU A 142 -12.33 -22.96 0.19
C GLU A 142 -11.53 -22.06 1.11
N GLY A 143 -10.23 -22.15 1.02
CA GLY A 143 -9.34 -21.25 1.75
C GLY A 143 -7.97 -21.24 1.11
N GLY A 144 -7.28 -20.14 1.28
CA GLY A 144 -5.99 -19.99 0.66
C GLY A 144 -5.29 -18.70 1.00
N LEU A 145 -4.22 -18.45 0.24
CA LEU A 145 -3.40 -17.27 0.32
C LEU A 145 -3.56 -16.45 -0.96
N PHE A 146 -3.40 -15.16 -0.84
CA PHE A 146 -3.30 -14.27 -1.98
C PHE A 146 -2.17 -13.26 -1.76
N ALA A 147 -1.63 -12.77 -2.87
CA ALA A 147 -0.72 -11.64 -2.88
C ALA A 147 -1.11 -10.72 -4.04
N TYR A 148 -0.90 -9.43 -3.86
CA TYR A 148 -1.17 -8.46 -4.92
C TYR A 148 -0.06 -7.42 -5.01
N TYR A 149 0.01 -6.82 -6.18
CA TYR A 149 0.81 -5.64 -6.45
C TYR A 149 -0.09 -4.59 -7.10
N ALA A 150 0.02 -3.35 -6.63
CA ALA A 150 -0.81 -2.25 -7.08
C ALA A 150 0.04 -1.04 -7.47
N LEU A 151 -0.37 -0.36 -8.52
CA LEU A 151 0.23 0.86 -9.04
C LEU A 151 -0.84 1.93 -9.17
N GLY A 152 -0.51 3.15 -8.81
CA GLY A 152 -1.46 4.26 -9.00
C GLY A 152 -0.99 5.57 -8.43
N GLY A 153 -1.83 6.58 -8.56
CA GLY A 153 -1.63 7.89 -7.96
C GLY A 153 -2.28 8.00 -6.59
N ALA A 154 -1.61 8.61 -5.64
CA ALA A 154 -2.18 8.99 -4.36
C ALA A 154 -1.76 10.41 -4.00
N GLU A 155 -2.56 11.04 -3.16
CA GLU A 155 -2.28 12.36 -2.63
C GLU A 155 -1.75 12.23 -1.20
N GLY A 156 -0.76 13.05 -0.87
CA GLY A 156 -0.21 13.14 0.47
C GLY A 156 -0.03 14.59 0.89
N GLU A 157 -0.26 14.84 2.16
CA GLU A 157 0.05 16.08 2.83
C GLU A 157 1.05 15.76 3.94
N TYR A 158 2.17 16.43 3.99
CA TYR A 158 3.16 16.19 5.04
C TYR A 158 3.88 17.46 5.42
N SER A 159 4.34 17.51 6.66
CA SER A 159 5.19 18.57 7.18
C SER A 159 6.30 18.01 8.03
N GLY A 160 7.40 18.74 8.09
CA GLY A 160 8.57 18.30 8.82
C GLY A 160 9.70 19.31 8.71
N TYR A 161 10.88 18.89 9.06
CA TYR A 161 12.05 19.75 9.06
C TYR A 161 13.15 19.17 8.18
N TRP A 162 13.75 20.02 7.36
CA TRP A 162 14.97 19.71 6.65
C TRP A 162 16.19 20.07 7.49
N TYR A 163 17.12 19.13 7.54
CA TYR A 163 18.43 19.31 8.12
C TYR A 163 19.46 19.24 6.99
N HIS A 164 20.25 20.27 6.84
CA HIS A 164 21.32 20.37 5.84
C HIS A 164 22.66 20.39 6.55
N GLU A 165 23.47 19.38 6.28
CA GLU A 165 24.86 19.35 6.73
C GLU A 165 25.75 19.88 5.60
N SER A 166 26.54 20.88 5.89
CA SER A 166 27.57 21.36 4.98
C SER A 166 28.93 21.23 5.63
N TYR A 167 29.84 20.50 4.98
CA TYR A 167 31.25 20.53 5.32
C TYR A 167 31.92 21.60 4.45
N SER A 168 32.60 22.58 5.09
CA SER A 168 33.46 23.48 4.34
C SER A 168 34.77 22.74 3.98
N ASP A 169 35.35 23.07 2.83
CA ASP A 169 36.63 22.52 2.35
C ASP A 169 37.80 22.67 3.33
N MET A 170 37.64 23.48 4.38
CA MET A 170 38.62 23.68 5.44
C MET A 170 38.36 22.85 6.71
N GLY A 171 37.44 21.87 6.67
CA GLY A 171 37.15 21.02 7.81
C GLY A 171 36.36 21.69 8.94
N TYR A 172 35.83 22.89 8.72
CA TYR A 172 34.93 23.52 9.66
C TYR A 172 33.53 22.94 9.50
N TYR A 173 33.02 22.43 10.62
CA TYR A 173 31.65 21.94 10.74
C TYR A 173 30.67 23.12 10.74
N ASN A 174 29.74 23.15 9.80
CA ASN A 174 28.59 24.03 9.86
C ASN A 174 27.44 23.26 10.52
N PRO A 175 26.83 23.82 11.58
CA PRO A 175 25.70 23.16 12.22
C PRO A 175 24.57 22.94 11.22
N ALA A 176 23.91 21.80 11.34
CA ALA A 176 22.77 21.45 10.53
C ALA A 176 21.71 22.56 10.60
N ARG A 177 21.31 23.06 9.44
CA ARG A 177 20.27 24.09 9.34
C ARG A 177 18.92 23.40 9.31
N ARG A 178 18.01 23.81 10.22
CA ARG A 178 16.64 23.32 10.29
C ARG A 178 15.73 24.26 9.51
N GLU A 179 15.09 23.74 8.46
CA GLU A 179 14.10 24.48 7.67
C GLU A 179 12.75 23.78 7.75
N LEU A 180 11.69 24.53 8.09
CA LEU A 180 10.33 24.02 8.06
C LEU A 180 9.89 23.82 6.61
N TYR A 181 9.34 22.65 6.33
CA TYR A 181 8.79 22.29 5.05
C TYR A 181 7.35 21.81 5.20
N GLU A 182 6.45 22.34 4.40
CA GLU A 182 5.06 21.94 4.37
C GLU A 182 4.65 21.71 2.92
N THR A 183 3.98 20.59 2.64
CA THR A 183 3.36 20.38 1.34
C THR A 183 1.85 20.36 1.48
N ASN A 184 1.19 21.07 0.58
CA ASN A 184 -0.24 20.98 0.41
C ASN A 184 -0.51 20.17 -0.85
N ARG A 185 -0.92 18.89 -0.68
CA ARG A 185 -1.28 17.95 -1.74
C ARG A 185 -0.21 17.73 -2.80
N ASP A 186 0.57 16.73 -2.60
CA ASP A 186 1.47 16.20 -3.62
C ASP A 186 0.87 14.91 -4.19
N SER A 187 0.53 14.88 -5.48
CA SER A 187 0.04 13.67 -6.15
C SER A 187 1.21 13.00 -6.84
N LYS A 188 1.46 11.72 -6.56
CA LYS A 188 2.59 10.97 -7.09
C LYS A 188 2.20 9.55 -7.48
N ASP A 189 3.03 9.01 -8.37
CA ASP A 189 2.95 7.60 -8.72
C ASP A 189 3.47 6.76 -7.55
N PHE A 190 2.63 5.88 -7.04
CA PHE A 190 2.97 5.02 -5.94
C PHE A 190 2.80 3.55 -6.31
N SER A 191 3.52 2.69 -5.61
CA SER A 191 3.34 1.26 -5.68
C SER A 191 3.05 0.69 -4.29
N SER A 192 2.17 -0.29 -4.23
CA SER A 192 1.83 -1.00 -3.01
C SER A 192 1.84 -2.49 -3.27
N ALA A 193 2.21 -3.27 -2.27
CA ALA A 193 2.10 -4.70 -2.30
C ALA A 193 1.39 -5.19 -1.06
N GLY A 194 0.70 -6.31 -1.17
CA GLY A 194 0.05 -6.91 -0.02
C GLY A 194 -0.07 -8.40 -0.18
N MET A 195 -0.27 -9.06 0.96
CA MET A 195 -0.54 -10.49 1.02
C MET A 195 -1.56 -10.79 2.11
N GLY A 196 -2.25 -11.89 1.98
CA GLY A 196 -3.22 -12.27 2.97
C GLY A 196 -3.70 -13.71 2.82
N GLY A 197 -4.56 -14.10 3.76
CA GLY A 197 -5.27 -15.36 3.73
C GLY A 197 -6.77 -15.13 3.70
N TYR A 198 -7.50 -16.09 3.15
CA TYR A 198 -8.95 -16.09 3.15
C TYR A 198 -9.53 -17.47 3.43
N LEU A 199 -10.73 -17.47 3.94
CA LEU A 199 -11.53 -18.66 4.18
C LEU A 199 -12.98 -18.39 3.80
N SER A 200 -13.62 -19.32 3.10
CA SER A 200 -15.04 -19.27 2.80
C SER A 200 -15.68 -20.61 3.11
N VAL A 201 -16.81 -20.58 3.82
CA VAL A 201 -17.62 -21.77 4.16
C VAL A 201 -18.94 -21.69 3.40
N TYR A 202 -19.31 -22.76 2.72
CA TYR A 202 -20.48 -22.80 1.85
C TYR A 202 -21.71 -23.39 2.56
N ALA A 203 -22.84 -22.76 2.33
CA ALA A 203 -24.16 -23.21 2.78
C ALA A 203 -25.16 -23.10 1.60
N GLY A 204 -25.15 -24.09 0.73
CA GLY A 204 -25.95 -24.06 -0.50
C GLY A 204 -25.49 -22.96 -1.47
N ALA A 205 -26.38 -22.05 -1.80
CA ALA A 205 -26.05 -20.90 -2.65
C ALA A 205 -25.37 -19.74 -1.89
N ALA A 206 -25.30 -19.82 -0.57
CA ALA A 206 -24.71 -18.81 0.29
C ALA A 206 -23.32 -19.22 0.76
N ALA A 207 -22.48 -18.24 1.08
CA ALA A 207 -21.19 -18.45 1.75
C ALA A 207 -20.94 -17.37 2.79
N LEU A 208 -20.28 -17.78 3.87
CA LEU A 208 -19.64 -16.90 4.83
C LEU A 208 -18.15 -16.86 4.50
N SER A 209 -17.61 -15.66 4.34
CA SER A 209 -16.21 -15.47 3.97
C SER A 209 -15.52 -14.56 4.98
N SER A 210 -14.25 -14.84 5.23
CA SER A 210 -13.38 -13.99 6.01
C SER A 210 -12.01 -13.90 5.34
N SER A 211 -11.33 -12.79 5.51
CA SER A 211 -9.94 -12.64 5.09
C SER A 211 -9.19 -11.71 6.02
N ILE A 212 -7.88 -11.92 6.06
CA ILE A 212 -6.94 -11.01 6.71
C ILE A 212 -5.83 -10.71 5.71
N SER A 213 -5.44 -9.44 5.61
CA SER A 213 -4.37 -9.03 4.73
C SER A 213 -3.45 -8.01 5.38
N LEU A 214 -2.18 -8.15 5.07
CA LEU A 214 -1.13 -7.18 5.35
C LEU A 214 -0.87 -6.40 4.08
N ASN A 215 -1.00 -5.09 4.15
CA ASN A 215 -0.72 -4.20 3.03
C ASN A 215 0.59 -3.47 3.32
N SER A 216 1.58 -3.68 2.47
CA SER A 216 2.89 -3.05 2.58
C SER A 216 2.78 -1.58 2.24
N PRO A 217 3.49 -0.74 2.99
CA PRO A 217 3.54 0.67 2.73
C PRO A 217 4.17 0.98 1.37
N TRP A 218 3.86 2.15 0.93
CA TRP A 218 4.21 2.81 -0.28
C TRP A 218 5.71 3.08 -0.40
N ARG A 219 6.26 2.79 -1.53
CA ARG A 219 7.48 3.42 -1.98
C ARG A 219 7.09 4.45 -3.04
N GLY A 220 6.92 5.68 -2.63
CA GLY A 220 6.79 6.80 -3.55
C GLY A 220 8.15 7.36 -3.87
N ARG A 221 8.43 7.63 -5.13
CA ARG A 221 9.60 8.41 -5.53
C ARG A 221 9.13 9.83 -5.83
N SER A 222 9.47 10.76 -4.96
CA SER A 222 9.25 12.17 -5.19
C SER A 222 10.31 12.71 -6.15
N GLU A 223 9.91 13.34 -7.25
CA GLU A 223 10.87 14.09 -8.06
C GLU A 223 11.52 15.18 -7.18
N GLY A 224 12.81 15.01 -6.92
CA GLY A 224 13.62 15.94 -6.12
C GLY A 224 13.80 15.63 -4.64
N LEU A 225 13.07 14.67 -4.08
CA LEU A 225 13.18 14.23 -2.71
C LEU A 225 13.24 12.71 -2.68
N ASP A 226 14.42 12.10 -2.46
CA ASP A 226 14.54 10.68 -2.14
C ASP A 226 14.03 10.45 -0.70
N LEU A 227 12.74 10.65 -0.49
CA LEU A 227 12.10 10.34 0.77
C LEU A 227 11.73 8.87 0.77
N THR A 228 12.59 8.03 1.30
CA THR A 228 12.25 6.67 1.70
C THR A 228 11.60 6.74 3.07
N PHE A 229 10.27 6.90 3.10
CA PHE A 229 9.52 6.74 4.34
C PHE A 229 9.19 5.27 4.52
N ASP A 230 9.45 4.74 5.69
CA ASP A 230 8.87 3.49 6.14
C ASP A 230 7.45 3.76 6.62
N PHE A 231 6.50 3.68 5.69
CA PHE A 231 5.09 3.83 6.01
C PHE A 231 4.60 2.65 6.85
N PRO A 232 3.72 2.88 7.83
CA PRO A 232 3.19 1.81 8.67
C PRO A 232 2.33 0.85 7.84
N TYR A 233 2.45 -0.45 8.13
CA TYR A 233 1.62 -1.47 7.50
C TYR A 233 0.16 -1.26 7.89
N LEU A 234 -0.75 -1.52 6.93
CA LEU A 234 -2.18 -1.64 7.20
C LEU A 234 -2.56 -3.13 7.27
N ILE A 235 -3.08 -3.55 8.41
CA ILE A 235 -3.63 -4.90 8.60
C ILE A 235 -5.13 -4.81 8.50
N LYS A 236 -5.72 -5.40 7.46
CA LYS A 236 -7.16 -5.41 7.23
C LYS A 236 -7.75 -6.78 7.56
N ALA A 237 -8.84 -6.78 8.31
CA ALA A 237 -9.68 -7.96 8.51
C ALA A 237 -11.05 -7.73 7.86
N TYR A 238 -11.54 -8.73 7.15
CA TYR A 238 -12.84 -8.72 6.49
C TYR A 238 -13.68 -9.89 6.93
N VAL A 239 -14.96 -9.63 7.14
CA VAL A 239 -15.99 -10.68 7.30
C VAL A 239 -17.19 -10.27 6.46
N GLY A 240 -17.72 -11.22 5.69
CA GLY A 240 -18.86 -10.95 4.83
C GLY A 240 -19.58 -12.21 4.37
N THR A 241 -20.68 -12.00 3.73
CA THR A 241 -21.52 -13.04 3.13
C THR A 241 -21.63 -12.84 1.64
N SER A 242 -21.84 -13.93 0.92
CA SER A 242 -22.16 -13.90 -0.50
C SER A 242 -23.28 -14.87 -0.83
N ILE A 243 -24.07 -14.53 -1.85
CA ILE A 243 -25.17 -15.33 -2.35
C ILE A 243 -25.04 -15.43 -3.86
N TRP A 244 -25.19 -16.63 -4.38
CA TRP A 244 -25.28 -16.90 -5.81
C TRP A 244 -26.75 -16.92 -6.25
N MET A 245 -27.06 -16.09 -7.23
CA MET A 245 -28.34 -16.06 -7.91
C MET A 245 -28.21 -16.80 -9.25
N GLY A 246 -28.65 -18.04 -9.27
CA GLY A 246 -28.35 -18.98 -10.35
C GLY A 246 -26.86 -19.34 -10.43
N ASP A 247 -26.38 -19.63 -11.65
CA ASP A 247 -25.02 -20.09 -11.85
C ASP A 247 -24.00 -18.96 -12.14
N HIS A 248 -24.49 -17.78 -12.45
CA HIS A 248 -23.67 -16.71 -13.01
C HIS A 248 -23.52 -15.46 -12.14
N ILE A 249 -24.48 -15.13 -11.32
CA ILE A 249 -24.49 -13.87 -10.57
C ILE A 249 -24.14 -14.14 -9.10
N LYS A 250 -23.10 -13.48 -8.62
CA LYS A 250 -22.69 -13.45 -7.21
C LYS A 250 -22.91 -12.07 -6.63
N VAL A 251 -23.62 -11.98 -5.52
CA VAL A 251 -23.76 -10.74 -4.74
C VAL A 251 -23.09 -10.96 -3.39
N SER A 252 -22.31 -10.00 -2.92
CA SER A 252 -21.69 -10.07 -1.59
C SER A 252 -21.82 -8.77 -0.83
N ALA A 253 -21.79 -8.87 0.49
CA ALA A 253 -21.72 -7.75 1.40
C ALA A 253 -20.89 -8.12 2.63
N GLY A 254 -20.22 -7.14 3.22
CA GLY A 254 -19.38 -7.39 4.39
C GLY A 254 -18.84 -6.12 5.03
N VAL A 255 -18.04 -6.34 6.05
CA VAL A 255 -17.43 -5.31 6.87
C VAL A 255 -15.93 -5.56 6.91
N THR A 256 -15.17 -4.49 6.75
CA THR A 256 -13.71 -4.48 6.91
C THR A 256 -13.35 -3.61 8.10
N ASP A 257 -12.36 -4.04 8.85
CA ASP A 257 -11.74 -3.27 9.92
C ASP A 257 -10.21 -3.25 9.76
N TYR A 258 -9.57 -2.22 10.32
CA TYR A 258 -8.12 -2.04 10.30
C TYR A 258 -7.56 -2.34 11.69
N LEU A 259 -7.01 -3.54 11.84
CA LEU A 259 -6.63 -4.11 13.16
C LEU A 259 -5.50 -3.37 13.87
N ASN A 260 -4.67 -2.64 13.12
CA ASN A 260 -3.55 -1.89 13.67
C ASN A 260 -3.75 -0.37 13.64
N ALA A 261 -4.99 0.07 13.44
CA ALA A 261 -5.35 1.47 13.60
C ALA A 261 -5.56 1.80 15.10
N ASP A 262 -5.27 3.03 15.50
CA ASP A 262 -5.48 3.49 16.88
C ASP A 262 -6.96 3.51 17.31
N LYS A 263 -7.85 3.47 16.32
CA LYS A 263 -9.31 3.47 16.52
C LYS A 263 -9.96 2.44 15.62
N LEU A 264 -11.08 1.89 16.08
CA LEU A 264 -11.95 1.07 15.27
C LEU A 264 -12.42 1.85 14.04
N SER A 265 -12.06 1.39 12.84
CA SER A 265 -12.39 2.05 11.58
C SER A 265 -13.11 1.06 10.65
N LEU A 266 -14.43 1.09 10.70
CA LEU A 266 -15.26 0.17 9.95
C LEU A 266 -15.55 0.69 8.54
N SER A 267 -15.34 -0.18 7.57
CA SER A 267 -15.78 0.01 6.19
C SER A 267 -16.83 -1.02 5.82
N PHE A 268 -17.92 -0.58 5.23
CA PHE A 268 -19.02 -1.44 4.77
C PHE A 268 -18.96 -1.52 3.26
N GLY A 269 -18.91 -2.73 2.73
CA GLY A 269 -18.80 -2.94 1.30
C GLY A 269 -19.74 -4.00 0.76
N GLY A 270 -19.97 -3.92 -0.53
CA GLY A 270 -20.69 -4.92 -1.27
C GLY A 270 -20.21 -5.03 -2.71
N SER A 271 -20.41 -6.19 -3.31
CA SER A 271 -20.04 -6.41 -4.70
C SER A 271 -21.12 -7.20 -5.45
N ILE A 272 -21.15 -7.00 -6.75
CA ILE A 272 -21.89 -7.83 -7.69
C ILE A 272 -20.91 -8.34 -8.75
N GLY A 273 -20.95 -9.63 -9.04
CA GLY A 273 -20.09 -10.24 -10.05
C GLY A 273 -20.89 -11.11 -11.00
N TYR A 274 -20.43 -11.20 -12.25
CA TYR A 274 -20.91 -12.12 -13.27
C TYR A 274 -19.79 -13.10 -13.61
N TRP A 275 -20.12 -14.40 -13.63
CA TRP A 275 -19.18 -15.49 -13.79
C TRP A 275 -19.63 -16.45 -14.90
N LEU A 276 -18.65 -16.96 -15.66
CA LEU A 276 -18.80 -17.90 -16.76
C LEU A 276 -18.17 -19.26 -16.40
#